data_d28f58b9d2dee7ee54a66520ebb08b35
#
_entry.id   d28f58b9d2dee7ee54a66520ebb08b35
#
_cell.length_a   1.000
_cell.length_b   1.000
_cell.length_c   1.000
_cell.angle_alpha   90.00
_cell.angle_beta   90.00
_cell.angle_gamma   90.00
#
_symmetry.space_group_name_H-M   'P 1'
#
loop_
_entity.id
_entity.type
_entity.pdbx_description
1 polymer ?
#
loop_
_entity_poly.entity_id
_entity_poly.type
_entity_poly.pdbx_seq_one_letter_code
_entity_poly.pdbx_strand_id
1 'polypeptide(L)'
;MAEVHTIQVDIVSAEGEMFSGDAKMVFAPASQGELGIAPRHAPLLTLLKAGEVTVETPDDQRHHFFVGGGALEVQPNKVTVLADTAIRAKDLDEAKAQEAKQRAEEALEDKSGKIDIAEAQAELLRAVEQLRLIQKLRNRRS
;
A
#
# COMPACT_ATOMS: atom_id res chain seq x y z
N MET A 1 -0.11 33.27 -12.41
CA MET A 1 0.35 31.91 -12.15
C MET A 1 -0.76 31.08 -11.52
N ALA A 2 -0.95 29.90 -12.03
CA ALA A 2 -1.89 28.97 -11.40
C ALA A 2 -1.34 28.52 -10.05
N GLU A 3 -2.18 28.59 -9.03
CA GLU A 3 -1.84 28.06 -7.72
C GLU A 3 -1.83 26.53 -7.78
N VAL A 4 -0.77 25.92 -7.27
CA VAL A 4 -0.72 24.46 -7.16
C VAL A 4 -1.34 24.08 -5.82
N HIS A 5 -2.48 23.42 -5.88
CA HIS A 5 -3.12 22.89 -4.69
C HIS A 5 -2.45 21.59 -4.28
N THR A 6 -2.19 21.44 -3.00
CA THR A 6 -1.60 20.24 -2.45
C THR A 6 -2.45 19.71 -1.31
N ILE A 7 -2.24 18.44 -1.00
CA ILE A 7 -2.83 17.79 0.16
C ILE A 7 -1.69 17.15 0.96
N GLN A 8 -1.73 17.32 2.27
CA GLN A 8 -0.75 16.70 3.16
C GLN A 8 -1.00 15.19 3.19
N VAL A 9 0.06 14.39 3.09
CA VAL A 9 -0.04 12.93 3.14
C VAL A 9 0.88 12.41 4.23
N ASP A 10 0.33 11.61 5.12
CA ASP A 10 1.10 10.87 6.12
C ASP A 10 0.85 9.39 5.90
N ILE A 11 1.92 8.60 5.79
CA ILE A 11 1.85 7.14 5.75
C ILE A 11 2.53 6.63 7.01
N VAL A 12 1.77 5.96 7.86
CA VAL A 12 2.23 5.48 9.16
C VAL A 12 1.94 3.99 9.28
N SER A 13 2.90 3.25 9.80
CA SER A 13 2.73 1.83 10.14
C SER A 13 3.05 1.64 11.61
N ALA A 14 2.90 0.41 12.10
CA ALA A 14 3.26 0.06 13.47
C ALA A 14 4.74 0.33 13.77
N GLU A 15 5.58 0.36 12.75
CA GLU A 15 7.02 0.59 12.87
C GLU A 15 7.39 2.07 12.85
N GLY A 16 6.43 2.95 12.57
CA GLY A 16 6.64 4.38 12.56
C GLY A 16 6.18 5.05 11.27
N GLU A 17 6.59 6.30 11.10
CA GLU A 17 6.25 7.10 9.94
C GLU A 17 7.10 6.70 8.73
N MET A 18 6.42 6.42 7.62
CA MET A 18 7.07 6.02 6.37
C MET A 18 7.20 7.17 5.39
N PHE A 19 6.25 8.10 5.43
CA PHE A 19 6.22 9.26 4.55
C PHE A 19 5.42 10.37 5.21
N SER A 20 5.87 11.61 5.02
CA SER A 20 5.09 12.79 5.39
C SER A 20 5.49 13.91 4.45
N GLY A 21 4.51 14.50 3.78
CA GLY A 21 4.78 15.60 2.86
C GLY A 21 3.56 15.96 2.03
N ASP A 22 3.74 16.96 1.17
CA ASP A 22 2.68 17.44 0.29
C ASP A 22 2.60 16.62 -0.98
N ALA A 23 1.38 16.41 -1.47
CA ALA A 23 1.12 15.70 -2.70
C ALA A 23 0.14 16.46 -3.58
N LYS A 24 0.22 16.25 -4.88
CA LYS A 24 -0.81 16.71 -5.82
C LYS A 24 -1.84 15.62 -6.10
N MET A 25 -1.49 14.34 -5.91
CA MET A 25 -2.39 13.20 -6.02
C MET A 25 -1.89 12.06 -5.15
N VAL A 26 -2.84 11.29 -4.62
CA VAL A 26 -2.55 10.03 -3.90
C VAL A 26 -3.45 8.94 -4.49
N PHE A 27 -2.87 7.79 -4.75
CA PHE A 27 -3.61 6.60 -5.19
C PHE A 27 -3.48 5.53 -4.12
N ALA A 28 -4.59 4.92 -3.74
CA ALA A 28 -4.59 3.95 -2.64
C ALA A 28 -5.52 2.78 -2.93
N PRO A 29 -5.16 1.55 -2.49
CA PRO A 29 -5.96 0.35 -2.75
C PRO A 29 -7.07 0.20 -1.70
N ALA A 30 -8.17 0.95 -1.86
CA ALA A 30 -9.30 0.85 -0.96
C ALA A 30 -10.03 -0.48 -1.14
N SER A 31 -10.80 -0.88 -0.12
CA SER A 31 -11.48 -2.17 -0.09
C SER A 31 -12.43 -2.40 -1.27
N GLN A 32 -13.00 -1.35 -1.81
CA GLN A 32 -13.95 -1.43 -2.93
C GLN A 32 -13.32 -1.07 -4.28
N GLY A 33 -12.01 -0.86 -4.31
CA GLY A 33 -11.28 -0.52 -5.53
C GLY A 33 -10.27 0.58 -5.29
N GLU A 34 -9.46 0.86 -6.29
CA GLU A 34 -8.46 1.91 -6.19
C GLU A 34 -9.10 3.28 -6.13
N LEU A 35 -8.62 4.13 -5.21
CA LEU A 35 -9.05 5.51 -5.09
C LEU A 35 -7.94 6.45 -5.54
N GLY A 36 -8.32 7.47 -6.31
CA GLY A 36 -7.47 8.63 -6.58
C GLY A 36 -7.95 9.79 -5.73
N ILE A 37 -7.04 10.40 -4.97
CA ILE A 37 -7.37 11.46 -4.03
C ILE A 37 -6.63 12.73 -4.44
N ALA A 38 -7.40 13.75 -4.82
CA ALA A 38 -6.90 15.08 -5.14
C ALA A 38 -7.06 16.02 -3.94
N PRO A 39 -6.35 17.16 -3.91
CA PRO A 39 -6.58 18.17 -2.88
C PRO A 39 -8.06 18.57 -2.81
N ARG A 40 -8.51 18.88 -1.61
CA ARG A 40 -9.90 19.26 -1.32
C ARG A 40 -10.90 18.12 -1.52
N HIS A 41 -10.42 16.87 -1.50
CA HIS A 41 -11.29 15.71 -1.59
C HIS A 41 -12.27 15.68 -0.42
N ALA A 42 -13.50 15.23 -0.68
CA ALA A 42 -14.51 15.08 0.38
C ALA A 42 -14.02 14.10 1.45
N PRO A 43 -14.39 14.32 2.71
CA PRO A 43 -14.00 13.44 3.79
C PRO A 43 -14.44 12.00 3.54
N LEU A 44 -13.56 11.05 3.87
CA LEU A 44 -13.80 9.63 3.65
C LEU A 44 -12.98 8.82 4.66
N LEU A 45 -13.58 7.77 5.18
CA LEU A 45 -12.88 6.78 5.99
C LEU A 45 -13.17 5.40 5.39
N THR A 46 -12.14 4.66 5.01
CA THR A 46 -12.31 3.36 4.40
C THR A 46 -11.17 2.43 4.78
N LEU A 47 -11.37 1.13 4.58
CA LEU A 47 -10.33 0.13 4.77
C LEU A 47 -9.48 0.01 3.52
N LEU A 48 -8.22 -0.37 3.71
CA LEU A 48 -7.28 -0.66 2.64
C LEU A 48 -7.09 -2.16 2.48
N LYS A 49 -6.94 -2.57 1.23
CA LYS A 49 -6.46 -3.92 0.88
C LYS A 49 -4.93 -3.90 0.82
N ALA A 50 -4.33 -5.09 0.78
CA ALA A 50 -2.93 -5.19 0.41
C ALA A 50 -2.73 -4.68 -1.02
N GLY A 51 -1.76 -3.82 -1.22
CA GLY A 51 -1.50 -3.25 -2.54
C GLY A 51 -0.58 -2.05 -2.51
N GLU A 52 -0.61 -1.28 -3.59
CA GLU A 52 0.26 -0.13 -3.78
C GLU A 52 -0.42 1.18 -3.39
N VAL A 53 0.28 1.99 -2.59
CA VAL A 53 -0.04 3.41 -2.40
C VAL A 53 0.98 4.21 -3.21
N THR A 54 0.51 5.12 -4.05
CA THR A 54 1.35 6.00 -4.83
C THR A 54 1.11 7.44 -4.42
N VAL A 55 2.18 8.15 -4.10
CA VAL A 55 2.14 9.58 -3.77
C VAL A 55 2.82 10.34 -4.90
N GLU A 56 2.09 11.23 -5.52
CA GLU A 56 2.60 12.08 -6.59
C GLU A 56 2.85 13.47 -6.01
N THR A 57 4.11 13.88 -5.96
CA THR A 57 4.50 15.15 -5.33
C THR A 57 4.33 16.33 -6.28
N PRO A 58 4.33 17.58 -5.75
CA PRO A 58 4.16 18.76 -6.60
C PRO A 58 5.26 18.94 -7.65
N ASP A 59 6.45 18.37 -7.43
CA ASP A 59 7.56 18.40 -8.38
C ASP A 59 7.55 17.21 -9.35
N ASP A 60 6.39 16.56 -9.50
CA ASP A 60 6.15 15.47 -10.43
C ASP A 60 6.94 14.19 -10.15
N GLN A 61 7.40 14.02 -8.91
CA GLN A 61 7.99 12.75 -8.48
C GLN A 61 6.91 11.82 -7.98
N ARG A 62 7.15 10.52 -8.13
CA ARG A 62 6.25 9.49 -7.64
C ARG A 62 6.95 8.63 -6.61
N HIS A 63 6.32 8.47 -5.46
CA HIS A 63 6.77 7.58 -4.41
C HIS A 63 5.81 6.42 -4.31
N HIS A 64 6.33 5.21 -4.35
CA HIS A 64 5.54 3.99 -4.32
C HIS A 64 5.79 3.23 -3.03
N PHE A 65 4.71 2.80 -2.38
CA PHE A 65 4.76 2.04 -1.14
C PHE A 65 3.89 0.80 -1.29
N PHE A 66 4.38 -0.32 -0.79
CA PHE A 66 3.52 -1.48 -0.56
C PHE A 66 2.89 -1.33 0.82
N VAL A 67 1.57 -1.53 0.93
CA VAL A 67 0.87 -1.59 2.19
C VAL A 67 0.18 -2.95 2.31
N GLY A 68 0.22 -3.55 3.49
CA GLY A 68 -0.36 -4.86 3.75
C GLY A 68 -1.80 -4.82 4.26
N GLY A 69 -2.51 -3.73 3.96
CA GLY A 69 -3.83 -3.47 4.50
C GLY A 69 -3.79 -2.34 5.50
N GLY A 70 -4.94 -2.02 6.09
CA GLY A 70 -5.05 -0.95 7.08
C GLY A 70 -6.26 -0.08 6.85
N ALA A 71 -6.14 1.22 7.17
CA ALA A 71 -7.21 2.19 7.04
C ALA A 71 -6.72 3.45 6.34
N LEU A 72 -7.64 4.10 5.65
CA LEU A 72 -7.39 5.36 4.95
C LEU A 72 -8.38 6.39 5.45
N GLU A 73 -7.85 7.50 5.95
CA GLU A 73 -8.66 8.66 6.33
C GLU A 73 -8.36 9.81 5.38
N VAL A 74 -9.40 10.34 4.74
CA VAL A 74 -9.28 11.46 3.82
C VAL A 74 -10.00 12.67 4.40
N GLN A 75 -9.32 13.79 4.44
CA GLN A 75 -9.88 15.10 4.74
C GLN A 75 -9.51 16.07 3.63
N PRO A 76 -10.18 17.22 3.50
CA PRO A 76 -9.90 18.12 2.38
C PRO A 76 -8.44 18.57 2.26
N ASN A 77 -7.72 18.64 3.39
CA ASN A 77 -6.34 19.10 3.42
C ASN A 77 -5.33 18.05 3.86
N LYS A 78 -5.79 16.83 4.17
CA LYS A 78 -4.89 15.79 4.69
C LYS A 78 -5.39 14.38 4.39
N VAL A 79 -4.47 13.52 3.98
CA VAL A 79 -4.69 12.07 3.83
C VAL A 79 -3.80 11.36 4.83
N THR A 80 -4.39 10.46 5.62
CA THR A 80 -3.64 9.61 6.54
C THR A 80 -3.81 8.15 6.14
N VAL A 81 -2.71 7.49 5.84
CA VAL A 81 -2.65 6.05 5.59
C VAL A 81 -2.13 5.38 6.84
N LEU A 82 -2.99 4.62 7.51
CA LEU A 82 -2.62 3.83 8.69
C LEU A 82 -2.46 2.39 8.23
N ALA A 83 -1.24 2.02 7.86
CA ALA A 83 -0.97 0.72 7.28
C ALA A 83 -0.64 -0.32 8.34
N ASP A 84 -1.14 -1.54 8.17
CA ASP A 84 -0.74 -2.66 9.02
C ASP A 84 0.76 -2.93 8.86
N THR A 85 1.21 -2.96 7.61
CA THR A 85 2.62 -2.97 7.26
C THR A 85 2.82 -2.05 6.06
N ALA A 86 3.98 -1.40 6.00
CA ALA A 86 4.32 -0.53 4.88
C ALA A 86 5.79 -0.69 4.53
N ILE A 87 6.08 -0.81 3.25
CA ILE A 87 7.45 -0.96 2.74
C ILE A 87 7.59 -0.07 1.52
N ARG A 88 8.67 0.70 1.44
CA ARG A 88 8.95 1.45 0.21
C ARG A 88 9.15 0.44 -0.93
N ALA A 89 8.56 0.72 -2.08
CA ALA A 89 8.61 -0.23 -3.19
C ALA A 89 10.04 -0.59 -3.59
N LYS A 90 10.97 0.38 -3.51
CA LYS A 90 12.38 0.13 -3.81
C LYS A 90 13.06 -0.84 -2.85
N ASP A 91 12.50 -1.03 -1.66
CA ASP A 91 13.04 -1.90 -0.61
C ASP A 91 12.39 -3.29 -0.61
N LEU A 92 11.45 -3.55 -1.54
CA LEU A 92 10.84 -4.86 -1.66
C LEU A 92 11.85 -5.89 -2.14
N ASP A 93 11.84 -7.05 -1.49
CA ASP A 93 12.75 -8.16 -1.78
C ASP A 93 11.96 -9.29 -2.42
N GLU A 94 12.23 -9.57 -3.70
CA GLU A 94 11.53 -10.59 -4.46
C GLU A 94 11.74 -11.99 -3.85
N ALA A 95 12.96 -12.30 -3.42
CA ALA A 95 13.25 -13.60 -2.83
C ALA A 95 12.44 -13.83 -1.55
N LYS A 96 12.37 -12.81 -0.69
CA LYS A 96 11.58 -12.90 0.55
C LYS A 96 10.09 -13.03 0.26
N ALA A 97 9.60 -12.31 -0.76
CA ALA A 97 8.19 -12.40 -1.15
C ALA A 97 7.85 -13.79 -1.71
N GLN A 98 8.74 -14.38 -2.51
CA GLN A 98 8.57 -15.75 -3.02
C GLN A 98 8.56 -16.77 -1.88
N GLU A 99 9.47 -16.64 -0.92
CA GLU A 99 9.51 -17.51 0.25
C GLU A 99 8.24 -17.40 1.09
N ALA A 100 7.75 -16.16 1.32
CA ALA A 100 6.53 -15.93 2.07
C ALA A 100 5.32 -16.55 1.35
N LYS A 101 5.26 -16.42 0.03
CA LYS A 101 4.22 -17.02 -0.79
C LYS A 101 4.22 -18.53 -0.63
N GLN A 102 5.38 -19.16 -0.76
CA GLN A 102 5.52 -20.60 -0.66
C GLN A 102 5.11 -21.11 0.72
N ARG A 103 5.55 -20.44 1.80
CA ARG A 103 5.15 -20.81 3.16
C ARG A 103 3.64 -20.74 3.37
N ALA A 104 3.03 -19.68 2.84
CA ALA A 104 1.57 -19.50 2.98
C ALA A 104 0.81 -20.57 2.20
N GLU A 105 1.26 -20.90 0.99
CA GLU A 105 0.65 -21.97 0.18
C GLU A 105 0.76 -23.33 0.88
N GLU A 106 1.93 -23.65 1.46
CA GLU A 106 2.15 -24.88 2.21
C GLU A 106 1.26 -24.92 3.47
N ALA A 107 1.13 -23.80 4.17
CA ALA A 107 0.26 -23.71 5.35
C ALA A 107 -1.20 -23.98 4.99
N LEU A 108 -1.65 -23.48 3.84
CA LEU A 108 -3.03 -23.70 3.38
C LEU A 108 -3.29 -25.15 2.97
N GLU A 109 -2.25 -25.90 2.62
CA GLU A 109 -2.35 -27.33 2.28
C GLU A 109 -2.27 -28.23 3.52
N ASP A 110 -1.92 -27.67 4.67
CA ASP A 110 -1.78 -28.45 5.92
C ASP A 110 -3.15 -28.86 6.47
N LYS A 111 -3.37 -30.15 6.57
CA LYS A 111 -4.63 -30.73 7.03
C LYS A 111 -4.64 -31.07 8.52
N SER A 112 -3.60 -30.69 9.26
CA SER A 112 -3.46 -31.03 10.69
C SER A 112 -4.48 -30.34 11.59
N GLY A 113 -5.09 -29.26 11.10
CA GLY A 113 -6.03 -28.46 11.90
C GLY A 113 -5.34 -27.47 12.83
N LYS A 114 -4.02 -27.40 12.81
CA LYS A 114 -3.22 -26.50 13.67
C LYS A 114 -2.92 -25.16 13.05
N ILE A 115 -3.24 -24.98 11.77
CA ILE A 115 -2.91 -23.79 11.01
C ILE A 115 -4.07 -22.80 11.07
N ASP A 116 -3.75 -21.53 11.34
CA ASP A 116 -4.70 -20.44 11.20
C ASP A 116 -4.87 -20.12 9.70
N ILE A 117 -5.96 -20.58 9.13
CA ILE A 117 -6.23 -20.44 7.70
C ILE A 117 -6.38 -18.98 7.32
N ALA A 118 -7.05 -18.17 8.16
CA ALA A 118 -7.25 -16.76 7.86
C ALA A 118 -5.92 -16.01 7.79
N GLU A 119 -5.00 -16.30 8.72
CA GLU A 119 -3.68 -15.70 8.71
C GLU A 119 -2.84 -16.14 7.50
N ALA A 120 -2.88 -17.43 7.17
CA ALA A 120 -2.18 -17.96 6.00
C ALA A 120 -2.69 -17.33 4.71
N GLN A 121 -4.01 -17.14 4.58
CA GLN A 121 -4.60 -16.48 3.43
C GLN A 121 -4.17 -15.01 3.34
N ALA A 122 -4.11 -14.30 4.47
CA ALA A 122 -3.66 -12.91 4.50
C ALA A 122 -2.19 -12.80 4.11
N GLU A 123 -1.33 -13.70 4.59
CA GLU A 123 0.09 -13.73 4.22
C GLU A 123 0.27 -14.02 2.74
N LEU A 124 -0.51 -14.95 2.19
CA LEU A 124 -0.47 -15.26 0.77
C LEU A 124 -0.83 -14.03 -0.07
N LEU A 125 -1.90 -13.35 0.30
CA LEU A 125 -2.35 -12.16 -0.41
C LEU A 125 -1.28 -11.07 -0.38
N ARG A 126 -0.68 -10.81 0.78
CA ARG A 126 0.39 -9.82 0.88
C ARG A 126 1.58 -10.18 -0.01
N ALA A 127 1.99 -11.44 0.01
CA ALA A 127 3.14 -11.90 -0.79
C ALA A 127 2.84 -11.78 -2.30
N VAL A 128 1.65 -12.17 -2.73
CA VAL A 128 1.23 -12.06 -4.13
C VAL A 128 1.21 -10.60 -4.57
N GLU A 129 0.68 -9.71 -3.75
CA GLU A 129 0.63 -8.28 -4.10
C GLU A 129 2.01 -7.63 -4.12
N GLN A 130 2.92 -8.05 -3.23
CA GLN A 130 4.30 -7.60 -3.28
C GLN A 130 4.98 -8.01 -4.59
N LEU A 131 4.80 -9.27 -4.99
CA LEU A 131 5.37 -9.77 -6.24
C LEU A 131 4.78 -9.04 -7.45
N ARG A 132 3.49 -8.76 -7.40
CA ARG A 132 2.81 -8.01 -8.46
C ARG A 132 3.39 -6.61 -8.59
N LEU A 133 3.62 -5.92 -7.46
CA LEU A 133 4.19 -4.59 -7.48
C LEU A 133 5.65 -4.61 -7.99
N ILE A 134 6.45 -5.58 -7.56
CA ILE A 134 7.82 -5.73 -8.04
C ILE A 134 7.82 -5.89 -9.57
N GLN A 135 6.96 -6.74 -10.10
CA GLN A 135 6.85 -6.98 -11.53
C GLN A 135 6.41 -5.71 -12.27
N LYS A 136 5.43 -5.01 -11.73
CA LYS A 136 4.91 -3.76 -12.29
C LYS A 136 6.00 -2.69 -12.40
N LEU A 137 6.79 -2.53 -11.34
CA LEU A 137 7.88 -1.56 -11.32
C LEU A 137 9.01 -1.95 -12.29
N ARG A 138 9.30 -3.25 -12.40
CA ARG A 138 10.29 -3.76 -13.35
C ARG A 138 9.86 -3.44 -14.79
N ASN A 139 8.59 -3.63 -15.10
CA ASN A 139 8.05 -3.34 -16.43
C ASN A 139 8.10 -1.85 -16.76
N ARG A 140 7.93 -0.98 -15.78
CA ARG A 140 8.01 0.48 -15.98
C ARG A 140 9.42 0.95 -16.30
N ARG A 141 10.45 0.18 -15.93
CA ARG A 141 11.85 0.53 -16.17
C ARG A 141 12.37 0.09 -17.54
N SER A 142 11.64 -0.78 -18.21
CA SER A 142 12.06 -1.31 -19.50
C SER A 142 11.51 -0.51 -20.68
#